data_a06d2329ce89c239f6724dae17650589
#
_entry.id   a06d2329ce89c239f6724dae17650589
#
_cell.length_a   1.000
_cell.length_b   1.000
_cell.length_c   1.000
_cell.angle_alpha   90.00
_cell.angle_beta   90.00
_cell.angle_gamma   90.00
#
_symmetry.space_group_name_H-M   'P 1'
#
loop_
_entity.id
_entity.type
_entity.pdbx_description
1 polymer ?
#
loop_
_entity_poly.entity_id
_entity_poly.type
_entity_poly.pdbx_seq_one_letter_code
_entity_poly.pdbx_strand_id
1 'polypeptide(L)'
;HDRTYRLDENAILEKYESEIQHRAPRYPLPGTLLQDTDFANPALFRYQMIGTPRSVRADARLRSQIKDAFDRAYIPGSSLKGALRTALAWAGWDEIRPRLDRSAIGRNRSWAGQPLEHSLFGPDPNHDLLRALHVGDLNGPTRPGESMMVVNAQVVTIRSTGSPVELEAIRPDVVFAGALTVDDALFSGFAENVLHFSKHKHWLEEIMAR
;
A
#
# COMPACT_ATOMS: atom_id res chain seq x y z
N HIS A 1 -13.25 14.02 -21.83
CA HIS A 1 -12.15 14.24 -20.88
C HIS A 1 -11.90 12.95 -20.10
N ASP A 2 -10.69 12.42 -20.20
CA ASP A 2 -10.28 11.17 -19.55
C ASP A 2 -9.73 11.47 -18.13
N ARG A 3 -10.61 11.97 -17.24
CA ARG A 3 -10.24 12.35 -15.87
C ARG A 3 -11.33 11.99 -14.87
N THR A 4 -10.88 11.61 -13.67
CA THR A 4 -11.71 11.38 -12.49
C THR A 4 -11.38 12.41 -11.43
N TYR A 5 -12.41 12.93 -10.79
CA TYR A 5 -12.30 13.96 -9.76
C TYR A 5 -12.74 13.40 -8.40
N ARG A 6 -11.94 13.62 -7.39
CA ARG A 6 -12.34 13.39 -6.00
C ARG A 6 -12.99 14.64 -5.46
N LEU A 7 -14.24 14.55 -5.09
CA LEU A 7 -15.04 15.68 -4.61
C LEU A 7 -14.56 16.14 -3.21
N ASP A 8 -14.58 17.44 -3.00
CA ASP A 8 -14.63 18.01 -1.66
C ASP A 8 -16.10 18.13 -1.25
N GLU A 9 -16.57 17.17 -0.48
CA GLU A 9 -17.98 17.09 -0.11
C GLU A 9 -18.42 18.34 0.69
N ASN A 10 -17.56 18.88 1.55
CA ASN A 10 -17.90 20.06 2.35
C ASN A 10 -18.05 21.30 1.46
N ALA A 11 -17.13 21.52 0.55
CA ALA A 11 -17.20 22.64 -0.39
C ALA A 11 -18.44 22.57 -1.30
N ILE A 12 -18.83 21.36 -1.71
CA ILE A 12 -20.04 21.15 -2.52
C ILE A 12 -21.29 21.41 -1.70
N LEU A 13 -21.35 20.88 -0.46
CA LEU A 13 -22.49 21.09 0.44
C LEU A 13 -22.69 22.57 0.76
N GLU A 14 -21.59 23.28 1.01
CA GLU A 14 -21.64 24.73 1.25
C GLU A 14 -22.15 25.48 0.01
N LYS A 15 -21.63 25.18 -1.17
CA LYS A 15 -22.05 25.84 -2.41
C LYS A 15 -23.52 25.61 -2.75
N TYR A 16 -24.03 24.42 -2.53
CA TYR A 16 -25.38 23.99 -2.91
C TYR A 16 -26.34 23.86 -1.71
N GLU A 17 -26.04 24.51 -0.59
CA GLU A 17 -26.82 24.41 0.66
C GLU A 17 -28.31 24.68 0.44
N SER A 18 -28.66 25.75 -0.27
CA SER A 18 -30.05 26.12 -0.54
C SER A 18 -30.80 25.08 -1.37
N GLU A 19 -30.15 24.50 -2.38
CA GLU A 19 -30.75 23.47 -3.23
C GLU A 19 -30.96 22.17 -2.46
N ILE A 20 -30.01 21.82 -1.58
CA ILE A 20 -30.10 20.63 -0.73
C ILE A 20 -31.26 20.78 0.26
N GLN A 21 -31.40 21.91 0.90
CA GLN A 21 -32.51 22.20 1.84
C GLN A 21 -33.89 22.09 1.16
N HIS A 22 -34.01 22.55 -0.07
CA HIS A 22 -35.27 22.45 -0.83
C HIS A 22 -35.65 21.00 -1.22
N ARG A 23 -34.70 20.06 -1.22
CA ARG A 23 -34.91 18.66 -1.57
C ARG A 23 -35.13 17.74 -0.37
N ALA A 24 -35.12 18.27 0.85
CA ALA A 24 -35.39 17.49 2.07
C ALA A 24 -36.75 16.76 1.99
N PRO A 25 -36.88 15.52 2.51
CA PRO A 25 -35.90 14.74 3.26
C PRO A 25 -34.99 13.83 2.39
N ARG A 26 -35.08 13.89 1.07
CA ARG A 26 -34.24 13.10 0.15
C ARG A 26 -33.05 13.94 -0.32
N TYR A 27 -31.95 13.82 0.41
CA TYR A 27 -30.72 14.52 0.05
C TYR A 27 -30.06 13.90 -1.19
N PRO A 28 -29.72 14.70 -2.21
CA PRO A 28 -29.02 14.23 -3.40
C PRO A 28 -27.57 13.85 -3.05
N LEU A 29 -27.01 12.95 -3.84
CA LEU A 29 -25.56 12.67 -3.76
C LEU A 29 -24.80 13.94 -4.22
N PRO A 30 -23.71 14.36 -3.53
CA PRO A 30 -22.98 15.60 -3.87
C PRO A 30 -22.60 15.70 -5.33
N GLY A 31 -22.15 14.61 -5.95
CA GLY A 31 -21.78 14.59 -7.37
C GLY A 31 -22.92 14.88 -8.34
N THR A 32 -24.19 14.69 -7.95
CA THR A 32 -25.35 14.96 -8.80
C THR A 32 -25.79 16.43 -8.80
N LEU A 33 -25.20 17.24 -7.94
CA LEU A 33 -25.43 18.68 -7.86
C LEU A 33 -24.52 19.47 -8.79
N LEU A 34 -23.37 18.89 -9.17
CA LEU A 34 -22.36 19.57 -9.97
C LEU A 34 -22.88 19.89 -11.37
N GLN A 35 -22.54 21.10 -11.82
CA GLN A 35 -22.78 21.57 -13.18
C GLN A 35 -21.47 21.56 -13.98
N ASP A 36 -21.52 21.61 -15.30
CA ASP A 36 -20.34 21.62 -16.17
C ASP A 36 -19.37 22.76 -15.83
N THR A 37 -19.89 23.91 -15.43
CA THR A 37 -19.09 25.08 -15.01
C THR A 37 -18.29 24.84 -13.73
N ASP A 38 -18.70 23.90 -12.88
CA ASP A 38 -18.04 23.59 -11.62
C ASP A 38 -16.68 22.93 -11.82
N PHE A 39 -16.52 22.20 -12.91
CA PHE A 39 -15.24 21.56 -13.21
C PHE A 39 -14.10 22.56 -13.51
N ALA A 40 -14.41 23.84 -13.69
CA ALA A 40 -13.42 24.90 -13.76
C ALA A 40 -13.01 25.44 -12.37
N ASN A 41 -13.74 25.08 -11.30
CA ASN A 41 -13.45 25.53 -9.94
C ASN A 41 -12.70 24.45 -9.15
N PRO A 42 -11.38 24.57 -8.96
CA PRO A 42 -10.59 23.57 -8.26
C PRO A 42 -10.95 23.42 -6.77
N ALA A 43 -11.58 24.43 -6.15
CA ALA A 43 -11.96 24.38 -4.75
C ALA A 43 -13.06 23.34 -4.43
N LEU A 44 -13.79 22.85 -5.43
CA LEU A 44 -14.80 21.81 -5.28
C LEU A 44 -14.22 20.39 -5.30
N PHE A 45 -12.92 20.26 -5.52
CA PHE A 45 -12.26 18.96 -5.70
C PHE A 45 -11.02 18.88 -4.84
N ARG A 46 -10.89 17.79 -4.10
CA ARG A 46 -9.69 17.48 -3.31
C ARG A 46 -8.50 17.17 -4.24
N TYR A 47 -8.74 16.44 -5.33
CA TYR A 47 -7.77 16.17 -6.39
C TYR A 47 -8.45 15.63 -7.65
N GLN A 48 -7.66 15.56 -8.71
CA GLN A 48 -8.04 14.94 -9.97
C GLN A 48 -6.99 13.91 -10.40
N MET A 49 -7.43 12.90 -11.14
CA MET A 49 -6.57 11.82 -11.65
C MET A 49 -6.85 11.58 -13.13
N ILE A 50 -5.87 11.00 -13.82
CA ILE A 50 -6.02 10.50 -15.19
C ILE A 50 -6.80 9.19 -15.17
N GLY A 51 -7.61 8.95 -16.19
CA GLY A 51 -8.41 7.74 -16.37
C GLY A 51 -9.81 7.88 -15.79
N THR A 52 -10.68 6.98 -16.24
CA THR A 52 -12.07 6.90 -15.83
C THR A 52 -12.45 5.47 -15.46
N PRO A 53 -13.31 5.28 -14.43
CA PRO A 53 -13.85 3.98 -14.12
C PRO A 53 -14.78 3.52 -15.27
N ARG A 54 -14.90 2.21 -15.46
CA ARG A 54 -15.86 1.63 -16.42
C ARG A 54 -17.29 1.81 -15.98
N SER A 55 -17.50 1.71 -14.67
CA SER A 55 -18.82 1.81 -14.10
C SER A 55 -19.24 3.26 -13.97
N VAL A 56 -20.37 3.61 -14.54
CA VAL A 56 -21.02 4.93 -14.43
C VAL A 56 -22.21 4.90 -13.47
N ARG A 57 -22.39 3.81 -12.72
CA ARG A 57 -23.50 3.67 -11.79
C ARG A 57 -23.25 4.49 -10.53
N ALA A 58 -24.29 5.08 -9.98
CA ALA A 58 -24.22 5.88 -8.76
C ALA A 58 -23.72 5.10 -7.52
N ASP A 59 -23.89 3.76 -7.51
CA ASP A 59 -23.43 2.86 -6.44
C ASP A 59 -22.05 2.25 -6.72
N ALA A 60 -21.42 2.59 -7.84
CA ALA A 60 -20.09 2.12 -8.19
C ALA A 60 -19.05 2.56 -7.16
N ARG A 61 -18.12 1.66 -6.82
CA ARG A 61 -17.09 1.91 -5.84
C ARG A 61 -15.71 1.89 -6.48
N LEU A 62 -15.06 3.04 -6.48
CA LEU A 62 -13.64 3.13 -6.79
C LEU A 62 -12.84 2.82 -5.51
N ARG A 63 -11.98 1.80 -5.55
CA ARG A 63 -11.10 1.48 -4.41
C ARG A 63 -10.00 2.52 -4.32
N SER A 64 -9.93 3.18 -3.18
CA SER A 64 -8.93 4.22 -2.95
C SER A 64 -7.53 3.64 -2.73
N GLN A 65 -6.53 4.32 -3.29
CA GLN A 65 -5.11 4.15 -2.94
C GLN A 65 -4.87 4.65 -1.51
N ILE A 66 -3.86 4.11 -0.83
CA ILE A 66 -3.39 4.64 0.46
C ILE A 66 -2.82 6.03 0.24
N LYS A 67 -3.27 6.97 1.07
CA LYS A 67 -2.91 8.40 1.02
C LYS A 67 -2.71 8.94 2.42
N ASP A 68 -1.90 9.99 2.53
CA ASP A 68 -1.78 10.77 3.76
C ASP A 68 -3.00 11.73 3.96
N ALA A 69 -2.97 12.51 5.04
CA ALA A 69 -4.03 13.46 5.36
C ALA A 69 -4.20 14.60 4.32
N PHE A 70 -3.23 14.75 3.43
CA PHE A 70 -3.23 15.75 2.36
C PHE A 70 -3.54 15.15 0.98
N ASP A 71 -4.10 13.94 0.94
CA ASP A 71 -4.40 13.19 -0.30
C ASP A 71 -3.18 12.86 -1.19
N ARG A 72 -1.98 12.84 -0.62
CA ARG A 72 -0.78 12.44 -1.34
C ARG A 72 -0.59 10.93 -1.18
N ALA A 73 -0.46 10.23 -2.30
CA ALA A 73 -0.17 8.81 -2.27
C ALA A 73 1.23 8.56 -1.70
N TYR A 74 1.36 7.54 -0.88
CA TYR A 74 2.65 7.07 -0.38
C TYR A 74 2.71 5.54 -0.41
N ILE A 75 3.90 4.99 -0.33
CA ILE A 75 4.10 3.55 -0.19
C ILE A 75 4.46 3.28 1.28
N PRO A 76 3.60 2.56 2.04
CA PRO A 76 3.91 2.24 3.42
C PRO A 76 5.22 1.46 3.55
N GLY A 77 6.10 1.89 4.45
CA GLY A 77 7.35 1.18 4.73
C GLY A 77 7.12 -0.27 5.16
N SER A 78 6.01 -0.54 5.85
CA SER A 78 5.61 -1.91 6.20
C SER A 78 5.34 -2.80 4.97
N SER A 79 4.78 -2.23 3.90
CA SER A 79 4.54 -2.97 2.64
C SER A 79 5.87 -3.28 1.95
N LEU A 80 6.78 -2.30 1.87
CA LEU A 80 8.10 -2.51 1.31
C LEU A 80 8.91 -3.51 2.15
N LYS A 81 8.86 -3.38 3.48
CA LYS A 81 9.51 -4.33 4.40
C LYS A 81 9.01 -5.77 4.19
N GLY A 82 7.70 -5.95 3.97
CA GLY A 82 7.13 -7.26 3.62
C GLY A 82 7.65 -7.82 2.29
N ALA A 83 7.81 -6.98 1.28
CA ALA A 83 8.40 -7.36 0.01
C ALA A 83 9.89 -7.73 0.15
N LEU A 84 10.66 -6.94 0.91
CA LEU A 84 12.06 -7.22 1.23
C LEU A 84 12.19 -8.54 2.01
N ARG A 85 11.30 -8.80 2.97
CA ARG A 85 11.26 -10.09 3.70
C ARG A 85 11.15 -11.27 2.72
N THR A 86 10.24 -11.18 1.77
CA THR A 86 10.04 -12.24 0.79
C THR A 86 11.27 -12.41 -0.12
N ALA A 87 11.87 -11.32 -0.57
CA ALA A 87 13.07 -11.35 -1.40
C ALA A 87 14.27 -11.94 -0.64
N LEU A 88 14.46 -11.56 0.62
CA LEU A 88 15.50 -12.12 1.48
C LEU A 88 15.28 -13.60 1.79
N ALA A 89 14.03 -14.02 2.02
CA ALA A 89 13.71 -15.43 2.20
C ALA A 89 14.08 -16.24 0.96
N TRP A 90 13.81 -15.69 -0.21
CA TRP A 90 14.19 -16.33 -1.48
C TRP A 90 15.70 -16.39 -1.66
N ALA A 91 16.43 -15.29 -1.44
CA ALA A 91 17.87 -15.22 -1.60
C ALA A 91 18.63 -16.11 -0.58
N GLY A 92 18.19 -16.09 0.68
CA GLY A 92 18.79 -16.89 1.75
C GLY A 92 18.40 -18.37 1.75
N TRP A 93 17.46 -18.76 0.90
CA TRP A 93 16.98 -20.14 0.84
C TRP A 93 18.09 -21.17 0.61
N ASP A 94 18.95 -20.90 -0.36
CA ASP A 94 20.03 -21.83 -0.73
C ASP A 94 21.13 -21.91 0.33
N GLU A 95 21.32 -20.87 1.12
CA GLU A 95 22.27 -20.83 2.23
C GLU A 95 21.77 -21.66 3.43
N ILE A 96 20.53 -21.39 3.84
CA ILE A 96 19.94 -22.02 5.04
C ILE A 96 19.42 -23.43 4.74
N ARG A 97 18.89 -23.65 3.51
CA ARG A 97 18.27 -24.90 3.07
C ARG A 97 17.30 -25.50 4.11
N PRO A 98 16.28 -24.72 4.53
CA PRO A 98 15.36 -25.20 5.55
C PRO A 98 14.67 -26.48 5.09
N ARG A 99 14.51 -27.43 5.99
CA ARG A 99 13.83 -28.70 5.66
C ARG A 99 12.35 -28.43 5.40
N LEU A 100 11.90 -28.77 4.20
CA LEU A 100 10.48 -28.84 3.86
C LEU A 100 9.91 -30.17 4.36
N ASP A 101 9.62 -30.25 5.64
CA ASP A 101 8.94 -31.40 6.19
C ASP A 101 7.43 -31.13 6.26
N ARG A 102 6.62 -32.06 5.72
CA ARG A 102 5.16 -31.96 5.80
C ARG A 102 4.64 -31.92 7.24
N SER A 103 5.37 -32.50 8.19
CA SER A 103 5.04 -32.44 9.61
C SER A 103 5.31 -31.07 10.22
N ALA A 104 6.27 -30.32 9.65
CA ALA A 104 6.61 -28.94 10.06
C ALA A 104 5.68 -27.89 9.46
N ILE A 105 4.90 -28.24 8.43
CA ILE A 105 3.87 -27.36 7.91
C ILE A 105 2.75 -27.27 8.94
N GLY A 106 2.53 -26.08 9.48
CA GLY A 106 1.50 -25.85 10.49
C GLY A 106 0.11 -26.35 10.03
N ARG A 107 -0.63 -26.98 10.92
CA ARG A 107 -1.98 -27.50 10.63
C ARG A 107 -2.97 -26.41 10.19
N ASN A 108 -2.72 -25.18 10.62
CA ASN A 108 -3.51 -24.02 10.22
C ASN A 108 -2.88 -23.37 8.98
N ARG A 109 -3.66 -23.21 7.92
CA ARG A 109 -3.23 -22.61 6.66
C ARG A 109 -2.59 -21.22 6.85
N SER A 110 -3.06 -20.44 7.81
CA SER A 110 -2.54 -19.10 8.10
C SER A 110 -1.11 -19.11 8.69
N TRP A 111 -0.67 -20.22 9.26
CA TRP A 111 0.62 -20.39 9.92
C TRP A 111 1.49 -21.45 9.24
N ALA A 112 1.09 -21.88 8.05
CA ALA A 112 1.78 -22.98 7.37
C ALA A 112 3.26 -22.69 7.08
N GLY A 113 3.61 -21.44 6.78
CA GLY A 113 4.97 -21.00 6.49
C GLY A 113 5.82 -20.63 7.72
N GLN A 114 5.21 -20.49 8.90
CA GLN A 114 5.89 -19.97 10.09
C GLN A 114 7.17 -20.74 10.48
N PRO A 115 7.22 -22.09 10.47
CA PRO A 115 8.44 -22.80 10.78
C PRO A 115 9.60 -22.51 9.81
N LEU A 116 9.28 -22.25 8.55
CA LEU A 116 10.29 -21.88 7.54
C LEU A 116 10.79 -20.45 7.80
N GLU A 117 9.90 -19.53 8.09
CA GLU A 117 10.27 -18.16 8.45
C GLU A 117 11.14 -18.11 9.70
N HIS A 118 10.82 -18.91 10.71
CA HIS A 118 11.63 -19.02 11.93
C HIS A 118 13.04 -19.52 11.65
N SER A 119 13.21 -20.46 10.73
CA SER A 119 14.55 -20.95 10.35
C SER A 119 15.36 -19.95 9.54
N LEU A 120 14.70 -19.02 8.82
CA LEU A 120 15.35 -18.02 7.99
C LEU A 120 15.66 -16.73 8.76
N PHE A 121 14.72 -16.25 9.56
CA PHE A 121 14.80 -14.91 10.16
C PHE A 121 14.98 -14.90 11.67
N GLY A 122 14.62 -15.96 12.36
CA GLY A 122 14.68 -16.06 13.80
C GLY A 122 13.41 -16.68 14.41
N PRO A 123 13.50 -17.22 15.63
CA PRO A 123 12.45 -18.06 16.23
C PRO A 123 11.19 -17.29 16.63
N ASP A 124 11.29 -15.98 16.82
CA ASP A 124 10.20 -15.13 17.27
C ASP A 124 10.45 -13.67 16.87
N PRO A 125 9.46 -12.77 17.02
CA PRO A 125 9.60 -11.36 16.61
C PRO A 125 10.74 -10.59 17.29
N ASN A 126 11.17 -10.99 18.48
CA ASN A 126 12.27 -10.32 19.18
C ASN A 126 13.63 -10.70 18.60
N HIS A 127 13.74 -11.88 18.04
CA HIS A 127 14.97 -12.43 17.46
C HIS A 127 14.94 -12.45 15.92
N ASP A 128 13.93 -11.84 15.32
CA ASP A 128 13.80 -11.74 13.86
C ASP A 128 14.82 -10.76 13.28
N LEU A 129 15.60 -11.20 12.30
CA LEU A 129 16.62 -10.39 11.61
C LEU A 129 16.10 -9.03 11.14
N LEU A 130 14.87 -9.01 10.61
CA LEU A 130 14.28 -7.76 10.11
C LEU A 130 13.88 -6.78 11.22
N ARG A 131 14.01 -7.15 12.50
CA ARG A 131 13.92 -6.18 13.59
C ARG A 131 14.99 -5.09 13.45
N ALA A 132 16.17 -5.45 12.95
CA ALA A 132 17.24 -4.50 12.71
C ALA A 132 16.99 -3.61 11.47
N LEU A 133 16.09 -3.99 10.58
CA LEU A 133 15.81 -3.23 9.37
C LEU A 133 14.63 -2.29 9.60
N HIS A 134 14.88 -0.99 9.54
CA HIS A 134 13.85 0.05 9.58
C HIS A 134 13.59 0.58 8.19
N VAL A 135 12.34 0.50 7.76
CA VAL A 135 11.89 0.97 6.45
C VAL A 135 10.86 2.06 6.68
N GLY A 136 11.22 3.29 6.35
CA GLY A 136 10.29 4.43 6.39
C GLY A 136 9.27 4.39 5.26
N ASP A 137 8.22 5.18 5.39
CA ASP A 137 7.27 5.37 4.31
C ASP A 137 7.95 6.10 3.13
N LEU A 138 7.62 5.67 1.91
CA LEU A 138 8.15 6.32 0.73
C LEU A 138 7.16 7.35 0.23
N ASN A 139 7.62 8.59 0.11
CA ASN A 139 6.83 9.73 -0.34
C ASN A 139 7.08 10.02 -1.82
N GLY A 140 6.01 10.28 -2.54
CA GLY A 140 6.01 10.64 -3.95
C GLY A 140 5.80 12.15 -4.17
N PRO A 141 5.30 12.55 -5.35
CA PRO A 141 4.96 13.92 -5.67
C PRO A 141 4.03 14.56 -4.64
N THR A 142 4.24 15.86 -4.37
CA THR A 142 3.54 16.59 -3.30
C THR A 142 2.12 17.03 -3.69
N ARG A 143 1.79 17.09 -4.97
CA ARG A 143 0.45 17.48 -5.42
C ARG A 143 -0.51 16.30 -5.31
N PRO A 144 -1.67 16.48 -4.64
CA PRO A 144 -2.70 15.46 -4.59
C PRO A 144 -3.12 15.00 -6.00
N GLY A 145 -3.27 13.68 -6.19
CA GLY A 145 -3.69 13.09 -7.46
C GLY A 145 -2.62 12.98 -8.55
N GLU A 146 -1.50 13.72 -8.46
CA GLU A 146 -0.47 13.76 -9.50
C GLU A 146 0.19 12.39 -9.74
N SER A 147 0.42 11.64 -8.69
CA SER A 147 1.02 10.31 -8.73
C SER A 147 0.04 9.19 -9.03
N MET A 148 -1.25 9.49 -9.18
CA MET A 148 -2.30 8.49 -9.26
C MET A 148 -3.02 8.47 -10.61
N MET A 149 -3.62 7.33 -10.92
CA MET A 149 -4.50 7.13 -12.06
C MET A 149 -5.62 6.15 -11.71
N VAL A 150 -6.73 6.21 -12.45
CA VAL A 150 -7.77 5.18 -12.35
C VAL A 150 -7.41 4.00 -13.24
N VAL A 151 -7.46 2.81 -12.66
CA VAL A 151 -7.21 1.55 -13.36
C VAL A 151 -8.41 0.63 -13.23
N ASN A 152 -8.78 0.02 -14.34
CA ASN A 152 -9.79 -1.03 -14.41
C ASN A 152 -9.07 -2.39 -14.42
N ALA A 153 -8.83 -2.93 -13.23
CA ALA A 153 -8.14 -4.21 -13.05
C ALA A 153 -9.11 -5.39 -13.13
N GLN A 154 -8.61 -6.53 -13.59
CA GLN A 154 -9.39 -7.76 -13.64
C GLN A 154 -8.56 -8.93 -13.12
N VAL A 155 -9.13 -9.70 -12.19
CA VAL A 155 -8.50 -10.91 -11.69
C VAL A 155 -8.75 -12.03 -12.68
N VAL A 156 -7.69 -12.54 -13.29
CA VAL A 156 -7.74 -13.69 -14.19
C VAL A 156 -7.17 -14.91 -13.47
N THR A 157 -7.94 -15.97 -13.40
CA THR A 157 -7.50 -17.27 -12.89
C THR A 157 -7.47 -18.30 -14.02
N ILE A 158 -6.85 -19.44 -13.78
CA ILE A 158 -6.81 -20.56 -14.79
C ILE A 158 -8.22 -21.00 -15.19
N ARG A 159 -9.20 -20.85 -14.30
CA ARG A 159 -10.56 -21.39 -14.50
C ARG A 159 -11.63 -20.33 -14.77
N SER A 160 -11.36 -19.08 -14.45
CA SER A 160 -12.35 -18.01 -14.56
C SER A 160 -11.70 -16.63 -14.62
N THR A 161 -12.44 -15.71 -15.21
CA THR A 161 -12.14 -14.28 -15.14
C THR A 161 -13.10 -13.67 -14.12
N GLY A 162 -12.55 -13.05 -13.08
CA GLY A 162 -13.34 -12.39 -12.03
C GLY A 162 -13.99 -11.11 -12.52
N SER A 163 -14.87 -10.55 -11.71
CA SER A 163 -15.45 -9.23 -11.97
C SER A 163 -14.35 -8.16 -12.01
N PRO A 164 -14.44 -7.16 -12.88
CA PRO A 164 -13.51 -6.05 -12.90
C PRO A 164 -13.56 -5.28 -11.57
N VAL A 165 -12.42 -4.80 -11.16
CA VAL A 165 -12.25 -3.95 -9.96
C VAL A 165 -11.68 -2.62 -10.41
N GLU A 166 -12.36 -1.56 -10.07
CA GLU A 166 -11.95 -0.19 -10.37
C GLU A 166 -11.19 0.35 -9.17
N LEU A 167 -10.00 0.88 -9.41
CA LEU A 167 -9.12 1.32 -8.32
C LEU A 167 -8.28 2.53 -8.71
N GLU A 168 -7.94 3.32 -7.70
CA GLU A 168 -6.86 4.28 -7.78
C GLU A 168 -5.53 3.51 -7.69
N ALA A 169 -4.64 3.75 -8.62
CA ALA A 169 -3.31 3.14 -8.64
C ALA A 169 -2.23 4.19 -8.83
N ILE A 170 -1.03 3.87 -8.40
CA ILE A 170 0.15 4.70 -8.70
C ILE A 170 0.44 4.61 -10.19
N ARG A 171 0.70 5.74 -10.81
CA ARG A 171 1.06 5.82 -12.23
C ARG A 171 2.43 5.17 -12.46
N PRO A 172 2.66 4.58 -13.65
CA PRO A 172 4.00 4.16 -14.05
C PRO A 172 5.00 5.32 -13.95
N ASP A 173 6.25 4.97 -13.71
CA ASP A 173 7.41 5.87 -13.69
C ASP A 173 7.38 6.99 -12.62
N VAL A 174 6.45 6.92 -11.67
CA VAL A 174 6.46 7.83 -10.52
C VAL A 174 7.52 7.39 -9.52
N VAL A 175 8.39 8.32 -9.17
CA VAL A 175 9.46 8.09 -8.20
C VAL A 175 8.95 8.37 -6.79
N PHE A 176 9.17 7.41 -5.90
CA PHE A 176 8.94 7.55 -4.47
C PHE A 176 10.28 7.44 -3.73
N ALA A 177 10.49 8.29 -2.75
CA ALA A 177 11.71 8.31 -1.94
C ALA A 177 11.40 8.11 -0.46
N GLY A 178 12.25 7.39 0.23
CA GLY A 178 12.15 7.14 1.66
C GLY A 178 13.50 6.76 2.24
N ALA A 179 13.53 6.50 3.55
CA ALA A 179 14.75 6.08 4.26
C ALA A 179 14.66 4.58 4.58
N LEU A 180 15.81 3.93 4.43
CA LEU A 180 16.04 2.57 4.88
C LEU A 180 17.28 2.61 5.78
N THR A 181 17.19 2.10 7.00
CA THR A 181 18.28 2.07 7.97
C THR A 181 18.39 0.70 8.63
N VAL A 182 19.62 0.35 9.00
CA VAL A 182 19.91 -0.87 9.76
C VAL A 182 20.43 -0.47 11.14
N ASP A 183 19.88 -1.07 12.19
CA ASP A 183 20.34 -0.87 13.57
C ASP A 183 21.54 -1.76 13.85
N ASP A 184 22.73 -1.20 13.72
CA ASP A 184 24.00 -1.89 13.96
C ASP A 184 24.18 -2.33 15.43
N ALA A 185 23.51 -1.70 16.38
CA ALA A 185 23.60 -2.10 17.79
C ALA A 185 23.08 -3.52 18.03
N LEU A 186 22.12 -3.98 17.21
CA LEU A 186 21.59 -5.34 17.28
C LEU A 186 22.58 -6.43 16.79
N PHE A 187 23.70 -6.03 16.19
CA PHE A 187 24.79 -6.93 15.76
C PHE A 187 26.04 -6.81 16.62
N SER A 188 25.95 -6.11 17.75
CA SER A 188 27.04 -6.04 18.74
C SER A 188 27.23 -7.37 19.44
N GLY A 189 28.45 -7.61 19.98
CA GLY A 189 28.71 -8.81 20.78
C GLY A 189 27.78 -8.95 21.99
N PHE A 190 27.29 -7.85 22.54
CA PHE A 190 26.26 -7.88 23.58
C PHE A 190 24.94 -8.45 23.06
N ALA A 191 24.46 -7.96 21.93
CA ALA A 191 23.20 -8.46 21.33
C ALA A 191 23.31 -9.95 20.93
N GLU A 192 24.44 -10.36 20.40
CA GLU A 192 24.69 -11.76 20.06
C GLU A 192 24.69 -12.67 21.29
N ASN A 193 25.43 -12.31 22.34
CA ASN A 193 25.65 -13.18 23.49
C ASN A 193 24.55 -13.10 24.55
N VAL A 194 23.92 -11.95 24.73
CA VAL A 194 22.92 -11.70 25.79
C VAL A 194 21.50 -11.76 25.23
N LEU A 195 21.26 -11.18 24.04
CA LEU A 195 19.95 -11.14 23.41
C LEU A 195 19.72 -12.28 22.42
N HIS A 196 20.76 -13.07 22.12
CA HIS A 196 20.69 -14.19 21.14
C HIS A 196 20.14 -13.74 19.77
N PHE A 197 20.51 -12.53 19.34
CA PHE A 197 20.01 -11.96 18.08
C PHE A 197 20.59 -12.71 16.86
N SER A 198 19.87 -12.67 15.74
CA SER A 198 20.23 -13.40 14.51
C SER A 198 21.62 -13.08 13.97
N LYS A 199 22.29 -14.08 13.38
CA LYS A 199 23.64 -13.99 12.84
C LYS A 199 23.72 -13.65 11.35
N HIS A 200 22.60 -13.54 10.67
CA HIS A 200 22.57 -13.28 9.21
C HIS A 200 22.70 -11.80 8.84
N LYS A 201 23.55 -11.05 9.56
CA LYS A 201 23.80 -9.62 9.32
C LYS A 201 24.17 -9.32 7.88
N HIS A 202 24.95 -10.17 7.23
CA HIS A 202 25.41 -10.00 5.84
C HIS A 202 24.25 -9.84 4.84
N TRP A 203 23.09 -10.44 5.09
CA TRP A 203 21.91 -10.24 4.23
C TRP A 203 21.44 -8.79 4.22
N LEU A 204 21.56 -8.09 5.36
CA LEU A 204 21.17 -6.67 5.45
C LEU A 204 22.29 -5.76 4.90
N GLU A 205 23.55 -6.15 5.06
CA GLU A 205 24.69 -5.41 4.51
C GLU A 205 24.65 -5.36 2.98
N GLU A 206 24.24 -6.45 2.33
CA GLU A 206 24.07 -6.47 0.88
C GLU A 206 22.96 -5.52 0.37
N ILE A 207 21.91 -5.30 1.16
CA ILE A 207 20.86 -4.31 0.82
C ILE A 207 21.40 -2.89 0.90
N MET A 208 22.26 -2.61 1.90
CA MET A 208 22.82 -1.28 2.14
C MET A 208 23.97 -0.92 1.21
N ALA A 209 24.63 -1.91 0.62
CA ALA A 209 25.77 -1.72 -0.27
C ALA A 209 25.40 -1.35 -1.72
N ARG A 210 24.12 -1.40 -2.08
CA ARG A 210 23.56 -1.08 -3.41
C ARG A 210 22.82 0.24 -3.42
#